data_806d165fbe8a57bf618c04f5c62eb84a
#
_entry.id   806d165fbe8a57bf618c04f5c62eb84a
#
_cell.length_a   1.000
_cell.length_b   1.000
_cell.length_c   1.000
_cell.angle_alpha   90.00
_cell.angle_beta   90.00
_cell.angle_gamma   90.00
#
_symmetry.space_group_name_H-M   'P 1'
#
loop_
_entity.id
_entity.type
_entity.pdbx_description
1 polymer ?
#
loop_
_entity_poly.entity_id
_entity_poly.type
_entity_poly.pdbx_seq_one_letter_code
_entity_poly.pdbx_strand_id
1 'polypeptide(L)'
;LNPAQSFIGLEEGLTIDTRERKDNYRSAYEELEVVNRAVNMIVDDAADIKFDVSDKVNGIAPVVENVRKTRVDLLLNKEPNPFQDVNTFKRNLIIDLMIDGNIFVYFDGRHLYHLPAQNVTIHSDTSTYIEKFTYDGHVDYSTKEIIHIKENSFKSIYRGTPRLKPAYRTMYLLDNMRKFQDNFFKNGAVPGL
;
A
#
# COMPACT_ATOMS: atom_id res chain seq x y z
N LEU A 1 -17.48 18.48 20.25
CA LEU A 1 -17.36 17.14 19.63
C LEU A 1 -16.09 17.12 18.77
N ASN A 2 -15.13 16.28 19.14
CA ASN A 2 -13.89 16.11 18.38
C ASN A 2 -14.24 15.40 17.05
N PRO A 3 -13.93 15.98 15.87
CA PRO A 3 -14.26 15.37 14.58
C PRO A 3 -13.69 13.94 14.42
N ALA A 4 -12.62 13.59 15.14
CA ALA A 4 -12.09 12.22 15.16
C ALA A 4 -13.09 11.21 15.76
N GLN A 5 -13.90 11.59 16.75
CA GLN A 5 -14.89 10.67 17.36
C GLN A 5 -16.05 10.31 16.44
N SER A 6 -16.46 11.23 15.54
CA SER A 6 -17.55 10.95 14.60
C SER A 6 -17.14 9.99 13.47
N PHE A 7 -15.83 9.84 13.21
CA PHE A 7 -15.32 8.94 12.19
C PHE A 7 -15.01 7.53 12.70
N ILE A 8 -14.71 7.35 14.00
CA ILE A 8 -14.42 6.05 14.61
C ILE A 8 -15.63 5.11 14.48
N GLY A 9 -16.84 5.61 14.77
CA GLY A 9 -18.07 4.82 14.63
C GLY A 9 -18.44 4.43 13.20
N LEU A 10 -17.93 5.17 12.20
CA LEU A 10 -18.12 4.84 10.78
C LEU A 10 -17.12 3.79 10.29
N GLU A 11 -15.95 3.68 10.91
CA GLU A 11 -14.95 2.67 10.55
C GLU A 11 -15.29 1.29 11.14
N GLU A 12 -15.87 1.19 12.34
CA GLU A 12 -16.29 -0.09 12.89
C GLU A 12 -17.39 -0.78 12.07
N GLY A 13 -18.30 -0.01 11.48
CA GLY A 13 -19.33 -0.56 10.57
C GLY A 13 -18.85 -0.84 9.16
N LEU A 14 -17.75 -0.22 8.71
CA LEU A 14 -17.18 -0.35 7.37
C LEU A 14 -16.02 -1.35 7.27
N THR A 15 -15.49 -1.80 8.41
CA THR A 15 -14.28 -2.64 8.47
C THR A 15 -14.48 -3.99 7.78
N ILE A 16 -15.64 -4.61 7.90
CA ILE A 16 -15.93 -5.93 7.30
C ILE A 16 -15.98 -5.81 5.77
N ASP A 17 -16.70 -4.87 5.23
CA ASP A 17 -16.83 -4.65 3.78
C ASP A 17 -15.51 -4.15 3.13
N THR A 18 -14.69 -3.46 3.89
CA THR A 18 -13.40 -2.94 3.40
C THR A 18 -12.32 -4.01 3.36
N ARG A 19 -12.29 -4.93 4.32
CA ARG A 19 -11.36 -6.08 4.33
C ARG A 19 -11.69 -7.04 3.19
N GLU A 20 -12.92 -7.45 3.05
CA GLU A 20 -13.38 -8.36 2.00
C GLU A 20 -13.07 -7.81 0.59
N ARG A 21 -13.24 -6.50 0.37
CA ARG A 21 -12.87 -5.87 -0.91
C ARG A 21 -11.37 -5.77 -1.14
N LYS A 22 -10.57 -5.60 -0.10
CA LYS A 22 -9.10 -5.54 -0.22
C LYS A 22 -8.51 -6.91 -0.51
N ASP A 23 -9.05 -7.94 0.12
CA ASP A 23 -8.70 -9.32 -0.20
C ASP A 23 -9.04 -9.64 -1.66
N ASN A 24 -10.15 -9.12 -2.18
CA ASN A 24 -10.53 -9.24 -3.59
C ASN A 24 -9.59 -8.50 -4.55
N TYR A 25 -9.02 -7.35 -4.19
CA TYR A 25 -8.03 -6.66 -5.05
C TYR A 25 -6.72 -7.42 -5.11
N ARG A 26 -6.31 -8.02 -4.00
CA ARG A 26 -5.12 -8.86 -3.94
C ARG A 26 -5.31 -10.14 -4.74
N SER A 27 -6.39 -10.89 -4.49
CA SER A 27 -6.75 -12.07 -5.25
C SER A 27 -6.82 -11.77 -6.75
N ALA A 28 -7.41 -10.63 -7.14
CA ALA A 28 -7.43 -10.19 -8.53
C ALA A 28 -6.02 -9.92 -9.09
N TYR A 29 -5.13 -9.34 -8.30
CA TYR A 29 -3.73 -9.12 -8.70
C TYR A 29 -2.95 -10.44 -8.82
N GLU A 30 -3.18 -11.39 -7.93
CA GLU A 30 -2.48 -12.67 -7.90
C GLU A 30 -3.03 -13.66 -8.95
N GLU A 31 -4.34 -13.65 -9.22
CA GLU A 31 -5.01 -14.67 -10.02
C GLU A 31 -5.38 -14.21 -11.45
N LEU A 32 -5.61 -12.92 -11.67
CA LEU A 32 -6.01 -12.38 -12.97
C LEU A 32 -4.80 -11.81 -13.73
N GLU A 33 -4.35 -12.52 -14.76
CA GLU A 33 -3.19 -12.13 -15.58
C GLU A 33 -3.27 -10.68 -16.08
N VAL A 34 -4.43 -10.25 -16.54
CA VAL A 34 -4.65 -8.88 -17.07
C VAL A 34 -4.43 -7.83 -15.98
N VAL A 35 -4.90 -8.09 -14.76
CA VAL A 35 -4.71 -7.18 -13.61
C VAL A 35 -3.25 -7.16 -13.20
N ASN A 36 -2.64 -8.34 -13.09
CA ASN A 36 -1.23 -8.49 -12.75
C ASN A 36 -0.33 -7.71 -13.72
N ARG A 37 -0.52 -7.90 -15.02
CA ARG A 37 0.24 -7.19 -16.06
C ARG A 37 0.04 -5.67 -16.00
N ALA A 38 -1.21 -5.21 -15.87
CA ALA A 38 -1.52 -3.78 -15.82
C ALA A 38 -0.88 -3.11 -14.59
N VAL A 39 -0.95 -3.75 -13.43
CA VAL A 39 -0.31 -3.24 -12.20
C VAL A 39 1.22 -3.25 -12.36
N ASN A 40 1.80 -4.36 -12.83
CA ASN A 40 3.25 -4.46 -12.96
C ASN A 40 3.83 -3.46 -13.97
N MET A 41 3.14 -3.13 -15.05
CA MET A 41 3.59 -2.06 -15.97
C MET A 41 3.76 -0.73 -15.23
N ILE A 42 2.80 -0.34 -14.38
CA ILE A 42 2.89 0.89 -13.59
C ILE A 42 4.00 0.78 -12.54
N VAL A 43 4.11 -0.38 -11.91
CA VAL A 43 5.11 -0.66 -10.87
C VAL A 43 6.53 -0.59 -11.41
N ASP A 44 6.76 -1.17 -12.60
CA ASP A 44 8.07 -1.19 -13.24
C ASP A 44 8.53 0.22 -13.61
N ASP A 45 7.67 0.99 -14.28
CA ASP A 45 7.97 2.38 -14.65
C ASP A 45 8.21 3.26 -13.41
N ALA A 46 7.41 3.08 -12.37
CA ALA A 46 7.52 3.90 -11.15
C ALA A 46 8.72 3.51 -10.27
N ALA A 47 9.11 2.23 -10.23
CA ALA A 47 10.26 1.77 -9.45
C ALA A 47 11.60 2.29 -9.99
N ASP A 48 11.67 2.55 -11.30
CA ASP A 48 12.88 3.09 -11.94
C ASP A 48 13.10 4.59 -11.66
N ILE A 49 12.09 5.29 -11.13
CA ILE A 49 12.21 6.70 -10.78
C ILE A 49 13.21 6.87 -9.64
N LYS A 50 14.22 7.72 -9.86
CA LYS A 50 15.18 8.11 -8.83
C LYS A 50 14.63 9.29 -8.03
N PHE A 51 14.79 9.21 -6.71
CA PHE A 51 14.46 10.32 -5.84
C PHE A 51 15.60 11.34 -5.85
N ASP A 52 15.29 12.60 -6.17
CA ASP A 52 16.24 13.70 -6.00
C ASP A 52 16.14 14.23 -4.57
N VAL A 53 17.21 14.02 -3.80
CA VAL A 53 17.31 14.49 -2.42
C VAL A 53 18.02 15.82 -2.40
N SER A 54 17.29 16.91 -2.21
CA SER A 54 17.85 18.26 -2.13
C SER A 54 17.56 18.94 -0.79
N ASP A 55 18.59 19.51 -0.18
CA ASP A 55 18.43 20.45 0.94
C ASP A 55 18.03 21.81 0.40
N LYS A 56 16.73 22.07 0.30
CA LYS A 56 16.24 23.42 -0.03
C LYS A 56 16.02 24.21 1.26
N VAL A 57 16.95 25.07 1.59
CA VAL A 57 16.72 26.13 2.57
C VAL A 57 16.33 27.39 1.82
N ASN A 58 15.09 27.86 1.99
CA ASN A 58 14.55 29.05 1.31
C ASN A 58 14.59 29.03 -0.23
N GLY A 59 14.43 27.83 -0.84
CA GLY A 59 14.39 27.68 -2.30
C GLY A 59 15.75 27.68 -3.01
N ILE A 60 16.85 27.83 -2.28
CA ILE A 60 18.22 27.83 -2.82
C ILE A 60 18.87 26.49 -2.45
N ALA A 61 19.40 25.77 -3.46
CA ALA A 61 20.16 24.54 -3.20
C ALA A 61 21.48 24.87 -2.51
N PRO A 62 21.82 24.24 -1.38
CA PRO A 62 23.12 24.47 -0.73
C PRO A 62 24.26 23.95 -1.60
N VAL A 63 25.36 24.70 -1.61
CA VAL A 63 26.59 24.39 -2.36
C VAL A 63 27.41 23.29 -1.68
N VAL A 64 27.08 22.96 -0.42
CA VAL A 64 27.84 21.99 0.40
C VAL A 64 27.09 20.68 0.47
N GLU A 65 27.76 19.59 0.10
CA GLU A 65 27.24 18.24 0.22
C GLU A 65 27.04 17.87 1.70
N ASN A 66 25.79 17.64 2.10
CA ASN A 66 25.44 17.34 3.48
C ASN A 66 25.47 15.81 3.68
N VAL A 67 26.14 15.35 4.73
CA VAL A 67 26.22 13.90 5.11
C VAL A 67 24.82 13.29 5.27
N ARG A 68 23.84 14.05 5.77
CA ARG A 68 22.45 13.59 5.88
C ARG A 68 21.81 13.35 4.52
N LYS A 69 22.04 14.25 3.55
CA LYS A 69 21.58 14.10 2.17
C LYS A 69 22.12 12.82 1.56
N THR A 70 23.41 12.59 1.67
CA THR A 70 24.08 11.38 1.16
C THR A 70 23.48 10.10 1.75
N ARG A 71 23.18 10.10 3.06
CA ARG A 71 22.56 8.95 3.72
C ARG A 71 21.13 8.69 3.26
N VAL A 72 20.30 9.73 3.15
CA VAL A 72 18.92 9.60 2.67
C VAL A 72 18.90 9.17 1.20
N ASP A 73 19.77 9.73 0.37
CA ASP A 73 19.93 9.33 -1.03
C ASP A 73 20.31 7.84 -1.15
N LEU A 74 21.25 7.38 -0.30
CA LEU A 74 21.66 5.98 -0.27
C LEU A 74 20.48 5.06 0.07
N LEU A 75 19.71 5.39 1.09
CA LEU A 75 18.54 4.60 1.52
C LEU A 75 17.43 4.56 0.46
N LEU A 76 17.18 5.67 -0.22
CA LEU A 76 16.07 5.78 -1.18
C LEU A 76 16.42 5.29 -2.58
N ASN A 77 17.71 5.33 -2.97
CA ASN A 77 18.12 5.06 -4.35
C ASN A 77 19.11 3.90 -4.52
N LYS A 78 19.67 3.35 -3.43
CA LYS A 78 20.69 2.31 -3.52
C LYS A 78 20.42 1.13 -2.60
N GLU A 79 20.38 1.35 -1.29
CA GLU A 79 20.36 0.29 -0.29
C GLU A 79 19.40 0.65 0.86
N PRO A 80 18.10 0.33 0.73
CA PRO A 80 17.12 0.58 1.79
C PRO A 80 17.41 -0.23 3.06
N ASN A 81 17.78 -1.50 2.90
CA ASN A 81 18.13 -2.42 3.98
C ASN A 81 18.99 -3.57 3.46
N PRO A 82 19.61 -4.39 4.35
CA PRO A 82 20.50 -5.49 3.96
C PRO A 82 19.80 -6.67 3.26
N PHE A 83 18.47 -6.73 3.26
CA PHE A 83 17.70 -7.89 2.78
C PHE A 83 17.05 -7.66 1.41
N GLN A 84 16.91 -6.39 1.00
CA GLN A 84 16.20 -6.03 -0.24
C GLN A 84 17.02 -5.03 -1.04
N ASP A 85 17.10 -5.23 -2.34
CA ASP A 85 17.56 -4.21 -3.27
C ASP A 85 16.51 -3.08 -3.41
N VAL A 86 16.96 -1.94 -3.88
CA VAL A 86 16.12 -0.74 -3.98
C VAL A 86 14.95 -0.90 -4.95
N ASN A 87 15.13 -1.67 -6.03
CA ASN A 87 14.06 -1.87 -7.00
C ASN A 87 12.95 -2.72 -6.38
N THR A 88 13.29 -3.86 -5.77
CA THR A 88 12.34 -4.72 -5.04
C THR A 88 11.62 -3.94 -3.93
N PHE A 89 12.35 -3.13 -3.18
CA PHE A 89 11.75 -2.30 -2.13
C PHE A 89 10.71 -1.32 -2.70
N LYS A 90 11.07 -0.55 -3.73
CA LYS A 90 10.15 0.39 -4.40
C LYS A 90 8.94 -0.30 -5.01
N ARG A 91 9.14 -1.44 -5.70
CA ARG A 91 8.06 -2.25 -6.27
C ARG A 91 7.04 -2.64 -5.22
N ASN A 92 7.48 -3.15 -4.08
CA ASN A 92 6.58 -3.55 -2.99
C ASN A 92 5.76 -2.36 -2.44
N LEU A 93 6.38 -1.19 -2.30
CA LEU A 93 5.68 0.02 -1.87
C LEU A 93 4.59 0.44 -2.86
N ILE A 94 4.90 0.38 -4.16
CA ILE A 94 3.96 0.79 -5.21
C ILE A 94 2.81 -0.22 -5.35
N ILE A 95 3.10 -1.52 -5.24
CA ILE A 95 2.07 -2.58 -5.22
C ILE A 95 1.09 -2.35 -4.07
N ASP A 96 1.58 -2.08 -2.87
CA ASP A 96 0.73 -1.78 -1.71
C ASP A 96 -0.13 -0.53 -1.93
N LEU A 97 0.43 0.51 -2.57
CA LEU A 97 -0.32 1.71 -2.92
C LEU A 97 -1.45 1.42 -3.93
N MET A 98 -1.20 0.55 -4.90
CA MET A 98 -2.18 0.16 -5.91
C MET A 98 -3.31 -0.69 -5.32
N ILE A 99 -2.96 -1.68 -4.47
CA ILE A 99 -3.88 -2.71 -3.97
C ILE A 99 -4.57 -2.28 -2.67
N ASP A 100 -3.82 -1.69 -1.72
CA ASP A 100 -4.34 -1.29 -0.40
C ASP A 100 -4.61 0.22 -0.31
N GLY A 101 -3.90 1.02 -1.10
CA GLY A 101 -3.94 2.48 -1.02
C GLY A 101 -3.09 3.05 0.13
N ASN A 102 -2.26 2.25 0.76
CA ASN A 102 -1.41 2.64 1.88
C ASN A 102 -0.03 2.03 1.73
N ILE A 103 0.98 2.77 2.15
CA ILE A 103 2.37 2.33 2.26
C ILE A 103 2.79 2.49 3.72
N PHE A 104 3.39 1.47 4.29
CA PHE A 104 4.00 1.52 5.60
C PHE A 104 5.47 1.14 5.49
N VAL A 105 6.34 2.04 5.95
CA VAL A 105 7.77 1.82 6.00
C VAL A 105 8.25 1.99 7.43
N TYR A 106 8.83 0.95 7.97
CA TYR A 106 9.49 1.00 9.27
C TYR A 106 10.92 1.54 9.12
N PHE A 107 11.27 2.49 9.97
CA PHE A 107 12.62 3.05 10.07
C PHE A 107 13.23 2.73 11.43
N ASP A 108 14.25 1.88 11.43
CA ASP A 108 14.96 1.46 12.65
C ASP A 108 16.02 2.46 13.14
N GLY A 109 16.06 3.67 12.55
CA GLY A 109 17.10 4.68 12.77
C GLY A 109 18.30 4.53 11.81
N ARG A 110 18.37 3.42 11.05
CA ARG A 110 19.46 3.14 10.12
C ARG A 110 18.98 2.71 8.73
N HIS A 111 17.95 1.89 8.65
CA HIS A 111 17.43 1.27 7.42
C HIS A 111 15.93 1.46 7.28
N LEU A 112 15.44 1.25 6.06
CA LEU A 112 14.02 1.30 5.72
C LEU A 112 13.52 -0.10 5.41
N TYR A 113 12.45 -0.53 6.08
CA TYR A 113 11.82 -1.84 5.87
C TYR A 113 10.39 -1.66 5.41
N HIS A 114 10.03 -2.30 4.31
CA HIS A 114 8.66 -2.35 3.88
C HIS A 114 7.84 -3.25 4.81
N LEU A 115 6.72 -2.74 5.30
CA LEU A 115 5.72 -3.52 6.02
C LEU A 115 4.49 -3.69 5.12
N PRO A 116 4.15 -4.93 4.70
CA PRO A 116 2.96 -5.18 3.89
C PRO A 116 1.71 -4.55 4.51
N ALA A 117 1.03 -3.70 3.75
CA ALA A 117 -0.05 -2.84 4.26
C ALA A 117 -1.23 -3.63 4.85
N GLN A 118 -1.42 -4.87 4.38
CA GLN A 118 -2.44 -5.78 4.90
C GLN A 118 -2.22 -6.17 6.36
N ASN A 119 -0.94 -6.27 6.76
CA ASN A 119 -0.55 -6.76 8.07
C ASN A 119 -0.42 -5.64 9.10
N VAL A 120 -0.65 -4.38 8.69
CA VAL A 120 -0.56 -3.22 9.57
C VAL A 120 -1.94 -2.78 10.02
N THR A 121 -2.15 -2.77 11.32
CA THR A 121 -3.34 -2.18 11.98
C THR A 121 -3.00 -0.82 12.53
N ILE A 122 -3.84 0.17 12.24
CA ILE A 122 -3.71 1.53 12.75
C ILE A 122 -4.60 1.64 14.00
N HIS A 123 -4.01 2.03 15.12
CA HIS A 123 -4.75 2.35 16.33
C HIS A 123 -4.88 3.86 16.44
N SER A 124 -6.12 4.32 16.50
CA SER A 124 -6.43 5.73 16.65
C SER A 124 -6.77 6.07 18.09
N ASP A 125 -6.37 7.26 18.53
CA ASP A 125 -6.74 7.84 19.81
C ASP A 125 -7.41 9.19 19.59
N THR A 126 -8.30 9.55 20.51
CA THR A 126 -9.05 10.82 20.47
C THR A 126 -8.16 12.04 20.64
N SER A 127 -6.97 11.89 21.22
CA SER A 127 -6.05 12.98 21.52
C SER A 127 -4.93 13.15 20.50
N THR A 128 -4.43 12.05 19.94
CA THR A 128 -3.21 12.03 19.12
C THR A 128 -3.44 11.72 17.65
N TYR A 129 -4.68 11.48 17.21
CA TYR A 129 -5.07 11.07 15.86
C TYR A 129 -4.64 9.63 15.53
N ILE A 130 -3.36 9.27 15.63
CA ILE A 130 -2.83 7.91 15.56
C ILE A 130 -1.99 7.68 16.82
N GLU A 131 -2.36 6.66 17.58
CA GLU A 131 -1.64 6.26 18.78
C GLU A 131 -0.43 5.42 18.44
N LYS A 132 -0.65 4.33 17.71
CA LYS A 132 0.37 3.35 17.32
C LYS A 132 -0.03 2.57 16.08
N PHE A 133 0.93 1.83 15.55
CA PHE A 133 0.74 0.83 14.50
C PHE A 133 1.05 -0.55 15.07
N THR A 134 0.25 -1.55 14.75
CA THR A 134 0.53 -2.94 15.11
C THR A 134 0.74 -3.76 13.84
N TYR A 135 1.88 -4.44 13.74
CA TYR A 135 2.22 -5.33 12.63
C TYR A 135 1.96 -6.78 13.03
N ASP A 136 1.29 -7.55 12.15
CA ASP A 136 0.89 -8.95 12.34
C ASP A 136 0.15 -9.22 13.67
N GLY A 137 -0.45 -8.20 14.27
CA GLY A 137 -1.15 -8.33 15.54
C GLY A 137 -0.25 -8.49 16.77
N HIS A 138 1.07 -8.46 16.60
CA HIS A 138 2.01 -8.78 17.67
C HIS A 138 3.05 -7.71 17.94
N VAL A 139 3.48 -6.95 16.93
CA VAL A 139 4.55 -5.97 17.09
C VAL A 139 3.99 -4.56 17.02
N ASP A 140 4.15 -3.82 18.10
CA ASP A 140 3.71 -2.42 18.18
C ASP A 140 4.85 -1.47 17.79
N TYR A 141 4.56 -0.52 16.93
CA TYR A 141 5.43 0.57 16.52
C TYR A 141 4.84 1.92 16.88
N SER A 142 5.68 2.84 17.29
CA SER A 142 5.29 4.23 17.52
C SER A 142 5.11 4.98 16.19
N THR A 143 4.38 6.08 16.23
CA THR A 143 4.18 6.96 15.07
C THR A 143 5.48 7.60 14.55
N LYS A 144 6.57 7.58 15.33
CA LYS A 144 7.88 8.11 14.93
C LYS A 144 8.71 7.09 14.16
N GLU A 145 8.41 5.81 14.29
CA GLU A 145 9.13 4.71 13.64
C GLU A 145 8.53 4.32 12.29
N ILE A 146 7.25 4.67 12.06
CA ILE A 146 6.54 4.33 10.83
C ILE A 146 6.34 5.56 9.95
N ILE A 147 6.79 5.46 8.71
CA ILE A 147 6.44 6.38 7.63
C ILE A 147 5.20 5.81 6.97
N HIS A 148 4.07 6.49 7.17
CA HIS A 148 2.79 6.11 6.56
C HIS A 148 2.46 7.07 5.42
N ILE A 149 2.40 6.54 4.20
CA ILE A 149 1.98 7.26 2.99
C ILE A 149 0.67 6.63 2.53
N LYS A 150 -0.31 7.45 2.16
CA LYS A 150 -1.62 6.97 1.74
C LYS A 150 -2.18 7.74 0.56
N GLU A 151 -2.99 7.06 -0.24
CA GLU A 151 -3.81 7.68 -1.27
C GLU A 151 -4.95 8.49 -0.64
N ASN A 152 -5.51 9.40 -1.43
CA ASN A 152 -6.66 10.17 -0.99
C ASN A 152 -7.86 9.24 -0.72
N SER A 153 -8.57 9.50 0.37
CA SER A 153 -9.77 8.78 0.72
C SER A 153 -10.87 9.73 1.17
N PHE A 154 -12.07 9.56 0.60
CA PHE A 154 -13.27 10.28 1.06
C PHE A 154 -13.97 9.55 2.22
N LYS A 155 -13.54 8.31 2.53
CA LYS A 155 -14.20 7.44 3.51
C LYS A 155 -13.47 7.35 4.83
N SER A 156 -12.15 7.50 4.83
CA SER A 156 -11.31 7.36 6.02
C SER A 156 -10.24 8.43 6.04
N ILE A 157 -10.01 8.97 7.22
CA ILE A 157 -8.91 9.89 7.48
C ILE A 157 -7.61 9.13 7.83
N TYR A 158 -7.72 7.85 8.18
CA TYR A 158 -6.59 7.02 8.60
C TYR A 158 -6.00 6.21 7.45
N ARG A 159 -6.84 5.62 6.61
CA ARG A 159 -6.42 4.77 5.49
C ARG A 159 -6.76 5.34 4.13
N GLY A 160 -5.88 5.11 3.17
CA GLY A 160 -6.08 5.47 1.78
C GLY A 160 -7.08 4.56 1.05
N THR A 161 -7.49 4.99 -0.13
CA THR A 161 -8.35 4.21 -1.03
C THR A 161 -7.47 3.55 -2.09
N PRO A 162 -7.59 2.21 -2.33
CA PRO A 162 -6.85 1.51 -3.37
C PRO A 162 -7.04 2.15 -4.75
N ARG A 163 -5.96 2.27 -5.52
CA ARG A 163 -6.05 2.76 -6.91
C ARG A 163 -6.80 1.81 -7.84
N LEU A 164 -6.82 0.52 -7.53
CA LEU A 164 -7.62 -0.49 -8.26
C LEU A 164 -9.12 -0.38 -8.03
N LYS A 165 -9.57 0.41 -7.06
CA LYS A 165 -11.01 0.52 -6.73
C LYS A 165 -11.93 0.83 -7.91
N PRO A 166 -11.61 1.74 -8.85
CA PRO A 166 -12.46 1.99 -10.01
C PRO A 166 -12.61 0.77 -10.93
N ALA A 167 -11.58 -0.08 -11.00
CA ALA A 167 -11.56 -1.29 -11.83
C ALA A 167 -12.25 -2.50 -11.17
N TYR A 168 -12.69 -2.41 -9.92
CA TYR A 168 -13.23 -3.53 -9.14
C TYR A 168 -14.34 -4.28 -9.87
N ARG A 169 -15.28 -3.57 -10.46
CA ARG A 169 -16.43 -4.16 -11.16
C ARG A 169 -15.99 -4.99 -12.38
N THR A 170 -15.02 -4.50 -13.11
CA THR A 170 -14.44 -5.20 -14.27
C THR A 170 -13.68 -6.44 -13.84
N MET A 171 -12.87 -6.34 -12.79
CA MET A 171 -12.13 -7.47 -12.22
C MET A 171 -13.08 -8.57 -11.74
N TYR A 172 -14.12 -8.20 -11.00
CA TYR A 172 -15.16 -9.14 -10.54
C TYR A 172 -15.89 -9.84 -11.69
N LEU A 173 -16.21 -9.10 -12.76
CA LEU A 173 -16.84 -9.68 -13.95
C LEU A 173 -15.91 -10.68 -14.64
N LEU A 174 -14.64 -10.33 -14.81
CA LEU A 174 -13.62 -11.21 -15.42
C LEU A 174 -13.43 -12.50 -14.62
N ASP A 175 -13.36 -12.40 -13.30
CA ASP A 175 -13.24 -13.56 -12.42
C ASP A 175 -14.45 -14.49 -12.55
N ASN A 176 -15.66 -13.95 -12.55
CA ASN A 176 -16.88 -14.74 -12.73
C ASN A 176 -16.96 -15.40 -14.11
N MET A 177 -16.55 -14.70 -15.16
CA MET A 177 -16.49 -15.27 -16.52
C MET A 177 -15.50 -16.43 -16.59
N ARG A 178 -14.34 -16.30 -15.95
CA ARG A 178 -13.33 -17.36 -15.86
C ARG A 178 -13.88 -18.58 -15.11
N LYS A 179 -14.46 -18.35 -13.94
CA LYS A 179 -15.10 -19.43 -13.15
C LYS A 179 -16.21 -20.14 -13.92
N PHE A 180 -17.02 -19.39 -14.67
CA PHE A 180 -18.04 -19.98 -15.53
C PHE A 180 -17.43 -20.83 -16.62
N GLN A 181 -16.41 -20.37 -17.32
CA GLN A 181 -15.71 -21.13 -18.35
C GLN A 181 -15.09 -22.40 -17.79
N ASP A 182 -14.40 -22.31 -16.64
CA ASP A 182 -13.79 -23.47 -15.98
C ASP A 182 -14.83 -24.52 -15.63
N ASN A 183 -15.96 -24.12 -15.07
CA ASN A 183 -17.06 -25.04 -14.74
C ASN A 183 -17.69 -25.65 -15.99
N PHE A 184 -17.86 -24.87 -17.04
CA PHE A 184 -18.41 -25.32 -18.31
C PHE A 184 -17.53 -26.42 -18.93
N PHE A 185 -16.22 -26.23 -18.96
CA PHE A 185 -15.28 -27.23 -19.48
C PHE A 185 -15.14 -28.45 -18.58
N LYS A 186 -15.14 -28.28 -17.26
CA LYS A 186 -15.11 -29.39 -16.30
C LYS A 186 -16.35 -30.31 -16.42
N ASN A 187 -17.50 -29.74 -16.74
CA ASN A 187 -18.76 -30.48 -16.94
C ASN A 187 -18.96 -31.00 -18.37
N GLY A 188 -17.89 -31.11 -19.16
CA GLY A 188 -17.91 -31.65 -20.53
C GLY A 188 -18.63 -30.80 -21.55
N ALA A 189 -18.67 -29.46 -21.31
CA ALA A 189 -19.34 -28.48 -22.18
C ALA A 189 -20.86 -28.75 -22.37
N VAL A 190 -21.49 -29.51 -21.48
CA VAL A 190 -22.95 -29.68 -21.49
C VAL A 190 -23.54 -28.53 -20.66
N PRO A 191 -24.42 -27.68 -21.25
CA PRO A 191 -25.17 -26.71 -20.49
C PRO A 191 -25.96 -27.48 -19.43
N GLY A 192 -25.77 -27.14 -18.16
CA GLY A 192 -26.36 -27.87 -17.05
C GLY A 192 -27.87 -28.07 -17.23
N LEU A 193 -28.30 -29.30 -17.04
CA LEU A 193 -29.69 -29.67 -16.80
C LEU A 193 -30.13 -29.16 -15.43
#